data_85d1b77d38fb09bed6995deefab74526
#
_entry.id   85d1b77d38fb09bed6995deefab74526
#
_cell.length_a   1.000
_cell.length_b   1.000
_cell.length_c   1.000
_cell.angle_alpha   90.00
_cell.angle_beta   90.00
_cell.angle_gamma   90.00
#
_symmetry.space_group_name_H-M   'P 1'
#
loop_
_entity.id
_entity.type
_entity.pdbx_description
1 polymer ?
#
loop_
_entity_poly.entity_id
_entity_poly.type
_entity_poly.pdbx_seq_one_letter_code
_entity_poly.pdbx_strand_id
1 'polypeptide(L)'
;MTQSRLKKHGGRGGYSLTEIIVVLVILGLLVALVGPQLFRFVGRANTDTASAQLESITTQLNFYRLENGDYPDSAEGLSVLVMEEGRGVPDDPWSRPYVYEYLGAGQARIGTYGRDGEEGGEGEDADIFRTLQ
;
A
#
# COMPACT_ATOMS: atom_id res chain seq x y z
N MET A 1 -49.29 -53.91 -24.81
CA MET A 1 -48.83 -53.78 -23.43
C MET A 1 -47.68 -52.72 -23.39
N THR A 2 -48.03 -51.49 -23.06
CA THR A 2 -47.06 -50.34 -23.05
C THR A 2 -46.75 -50.05 -21.62
N GLN A 3 -45.52 -50.36 -21.18
CA GLN A 3 -45.04 -49.98 -19.83
C GLN A 3 -44.54 -48.60 -19.87
N SER A 4 -45.29 -47.68 -19.24
CA SER A 4 -44.88 -46.27 -18.95
C SER A 4 -43.81 -46.28 -17.88
N ARG A 5 -42.55 -45.93 -18.22
CA ARG A 5 -41.49 -45.69 -17.28
C ARG A 5 -41.71 -44.32 -16.60
N LEU A 6 -42.15 -44.34 -15.35
CA LEU A 6 -42.17 -43.15 -14.48
C LEU A 6 -40.73 -42.68 -14.25
N LYS A 7 -40.37 -41.52 -14.79
CA LYS A 7 -39.16 -40.80 -14.46
C LYS A 7 -39.23 -40.32 -13.00
N LYS A 8 -38.41 -40.90 -12.16
CA LYS A 8 -38.19 -40.46 -10.78
C LYS A 8 -37.50 -39.07 -10.81
N HIS A 9 -38.26 -38.04 -10.50
CA HIS A 9 -37.68 -36.70 -10.31
C HIS A 9 -36.85 -36.76 -9.05
N GLY A 10 -35.52 -36.63 -9.18
CA GLY A 10 -34.59 -36.43 -8.07
C GLY A 10 -34.95 -35.13 -7.34
N GLY A 11 -35.39 -35.27 -6.09
CA GLY A 11 -35.67 -34.12 -5.23
C GLY A 11 -34.42 -33.25 -5.11
N ARG A 12 -34.52 -31.98 -5.49
CA ARG A 12 -33.54 -30.94 -5.15
C ARG A 12 -33.63 -30.75 -3.64
N GLY A 13 -32.68 -31.31 -2.90
CA GLY A 13 -32.51 -31.02 -1.47
C GLY A 13 -32.22 -29.55 -1.30
N GLY A 14 -33.18 -28.80 -0.75
CA GLY A 14 -32.94 -27.43 -0.29
C GLY A 14 -32.17 -27.48 1.02
N TYR A 15 -31.25 -26.49 1.20
CA TYR A 15 -30.56 -26.32 2.49
C TYR A 15 -31.54 -25.89 3.58
N SER A 16 -31.36 -26.41 4.78
CA SER A 16 -32.15 -25.98 5.94
C SER A 16 -31.67 -24.58 6.40
N LEU A 17 -32.59 -23.76 6.91
CA LEU A 17 -32.26 -22.46 7.48
C LEU A 17 -31.17 -22.58 8.57
N THR A 18 -31.26 -23.61 9.40
CA THR A 18 -30.28 -23.90 10.45
C THR A 18 -28.90 -24.21 9.89
N GLU A 19 -28.81 -24.93 8.77
CA GLU A 19 -27.54 -25.26 8.11
C GLU A 19 -26.83 -23.99 7.59
N ILE A 20 -27.57 -23.07 7.00
CA ILE A 20 -27.04 -21.79 6.55
C ILE A 20 -26.56 -20.92 7.73
N ILE A 21 -27.33 -20.89 8.83
CA ILE A 21 -26.95 -20.14 10.04
C ILE A 21 -25.64 -20.69 10.62
N VAL A 22 -25.51 -22.01 10.72
CA VAL A 22 -24.27 -22.65 11.23
C VAL A 22 -23.08 -22.30 10.35
N VAL A 23 -23.23 -22.35 9.02
CA VAL A 23 -22.16 -21.94 8.09
C VAL A 23 -21.76 -20.48 8.29
N LEU A 24 -22.73 -19.56 8.41
CA LEU A 24 -22.45 -18.16 8.64
C LEU A 24 -21.72 -17.91 9.97
N VAL A 25 -22.08 -18.63 11.03
CA VAL A 25 -21.39 -18.54 12.33
C VAL A 25 -19.94 -19.00 12.20
N ILE A 26 -19.70 -20.15 11.54
CA ILE A 26 -18.34 -20.66 11.33
C ILE A 26 -17.51 -19.68 10.50
N LEU A 27 -18.07 -19.16 9.41
CA LEU A 27 -17.38 -18.15 8.57
C LEU A 27 -17.08 -16.87 9.37
N GLY A 28 -18.01 -16.40 10.18
CA GLY A 28 -17.81 -15.25 11.06
C GLY A 28 -16.65 -15.44 12.04
N LEU A 29 -16.57 -16.63 12.66
CA LEU A 29 -15.46 -16.98 13.57
C LEU A 29 -14.10 -17.03 12.84
N LEU A 30 -14.06 -17.59 11.62
CA LEU A 30 -12.84 -17.63 10.83
C LEU A 30 -12.38 -16.22 10.42
N VAL A 31 -13.29 -15.35 9.98
CA VAL A 31 -12.98 -13.95 9.64
C VAL A 31 -12.47 -13.20 10.88
N ALA A 32 -13.08 -13.38 12.02
CA ALA A 32 -12.65 -12.75 13.28
C ALA A 32 -11.22 -13.15 13.69
N LEU A 33 -10.82 -14.40 13.40
CA LEU A 33 -9.48 -14.90 13.73
C LEU A 33 -8.41 -14.41 12.75
N VAL A 34 -8.72 -14.37 11.45
CA VAL A 34 -7.76 -14.06 10.38
C VAL A 34 -7.66 -12.55 10.11
N GLY A 35 -8.77 -11.82 10.27
CA GLY A 35 -8.88 -10.41 9.92
C GLY A 35 -7.76 -9.54 10.50
N PRO A 36 -7.50 -9.56 11.83
CA PRO A 36 -6.47 -8.72 12.44
C PRO A 36 -5.05 -8.98 11.92
N GLN A 37 -4.75 -10.22 11.56
CA GLN A 37 -3.43 -10.59 11.00
C GLN A 37 -3.25 -10.06 9.58
N LEU A 38 -4.30 -10.09 8.78
CA LEU A 38 -4.29 -9.59 7.41
C LEU A 38 -4.05 -8.07 7.37
N PHE A 39 -4.72 -7.31 8.24
CA PHE A 39 -4.50 -5.87 8.33
C PHE A 39 -3.06 -5.50 8.70
N ARG A 40 -2.46 -6.21 9.66
CA ARG A 40 -1.03 -6.00 10.01
C ARG A 40 -0.08 -6.35 8.86
N PHE A 41 -0.42 -7.36 8.07
CA PHE A 41 0.40 -7.74 6.91
C PHE A 41 0.36 -6.68 5.82
N VAL A 42 -0.82 -6.16 5.50
CA VAL A 42 -1.00 -5.06 4.52
C VAL A 42 -0.24 -3.81 4.98
N GLY A 43 -0.33 -3.46 6.26
CA GLY A 43 0.36 -2.32 6.81
C GLY A 43 1.89 -2.39 6.68
N ARG A 44 2.46 -3.55 6.96
CA ARG A 44 3.91 -3.76 6.75
C ARG A 44 4.29 -3.66 5.28
N ALA A 45 3.50 -4.25 4.39
CA ALA A 45 3.75 -4.19 2.95
C ALA A 45 3.75 -2.74 2.42
N ASN A 46 2.85 -1.88 2.92
CA ASN A 46 2.82 -0.46 2.58
C ASN A 46 4.09 0.26 3.08
N THR A 47 4.51 0.03 4.32
CA THR A 47 5.73 0.61 4.88
C THR A 47 6.97 0.18 4.11
N ASP A 48 7.08 -1.10 3.75
CA ASP A 48 8.18 -1.64 2.94
C ASP A 48 8.18 -1.03 1.53
N THR A 49 7.00 -0.87 0.93
CA THR A 49 6.84 -0.22 -0.38
C THR A 49 7.27 1.25 -0.33
N ALA A 50 6.83 2.01 0.68
CA ALA A 50 7.24 3.40 0.86
C ALA A 50 8.76 3.53 1.01
N SER A 51 9.38 2.63 1.78
CA SER A 51 10.84 2.60 1.97
C SER A 51 11.58 2.32 0.65
N ALA A 52 11.10 1.39 -0.17
CA ALA A 52 11.68 1.07 -1.47
C ALA A 52 11.51 2.24 -2.47
N GLN A 53 10.34 2.88 -2.49
CA GLN A 53 10.11 4.07 -3.30
C GLN A 53 11.03 5.23 -2.90
N LEU A 54 11.19 5.48 -1.59
CA LEU A 54 12.12 6.50 -1.07
C LEU A 54 13.57 6.21 -1.48
N GLU A 55 13.99 4.96 -1.50
CA GLU A 55 15.34 4.59 -1.98
C GLU A 55 15.51 4.90 -3.48
N SER A 56 14.51 4.59 -4.29
CA SER A 56 14.49 4.92 -5.71
C SER A 56 14.55 6.43 -5.95
N ILE A 57 13.72 7.22 -5.23
CA ILE A 57 13.71 8.68 -5.34
C ILE A 57 15.05 9.29 -4.87
N THR A 58 15.61 8.77 -3.78
CA THR A 58 16.94 9.16 -3.28
C THR A 58 18.01 8.96 -4.33
N THR A 59 17.97 7.84 -5.04
CA THR A 59 18.90 7.55 -6.14
C THR A 59 18.78 8.59 -7.25
N GLN A 60 17.57 8.96 -7.65
CA GLN A 60 17.35 9.98 -8.67
C GLN A 60 17.79 11.37 -8.20
N LEU A 61 17.54 11.71 -6.93
CA LEU A 61 18.03 12.97 -6.33
C LEU A 61 19.57 13.03 -6.35
N ASN A 62 20.24 11.93 -6.05
CA ASN A 62 21.70 11.86 -6.14
C ASN A 62 22.21 12.02 -7.58
N PHE A 63 21.53 11.44 -8.58
CA PHE A 63 21.85 11.66 -9.98
C PHE A 63 21.64 13.12 -10.38
N TYR A 64 20.53 13.74 -9.98
CA TYR A 64 20.26 15.15 -10.23
C TYR A 64 21.39 16.02 -9.66
N ARG A 65 21.83 15.77 -8.42
CA ARG A 65 22.95 16.46 -7.79
C ARG A 65 24.25 16.30 -8.56
N LEU A 66 24.55 15.11 -9.05
CA LEU A 66 25.76 14.86 -9.86
C LEU A 66 25.77 15.65 -11.16
N GLU A 67 24.62 15.85 -11.78
CA GLU A 67 24.47 16.58 -13.04
C GLU A 67 24.44 18.10 -12.84
N ASN A 68 23.77 18.57 -11.76
CA ASN A 68 23.49 19.99 -11.52
C ASN A 68 24.37 20.63 -10.43
N GLY A 69 25.12 19.81 -9.67
CA GLY A 69 26.04 20.26 -8.61
C GLY A 69 25.41 20.37 -7.24
N ASP A 70 24.06 20.40 -7.15
CA ASP A 70 23.31 20.44 -5.89
C ASP A 70 21.96 19.74 -6.02
N TYR A 71 21.26 19.52 -4.92
CA TYR A 71 19.88 19.03 -4.93
C TYR A 71 18.90 20.08 -5.43
N PRO A 72 17.73 19.70 -5.97
CA PRO A 72 16.69 20.65 -6.34
C PRO A 72 16.33 21.58 -5.19
N ASP A 73 16.05 22.83 -5.46
CA ASP A 73 15.53 23.72 -4.42
C ASP A 73 14.10 23.36 -4.00
N SER A 74 13.61 23.93 -2.89
CA SER A 74 12.27 23.60 -2.37
C SER A 74 11.13 24.09 -3.28
N ALA A 75 11.39 25.01 -4.22
CA ALA A 75 10.39 25.49 -5.18
C ALA A 75 10.27 24.53 -6.37
N GLU A 76 11.38 23.97 -6.82
CA GLU A 76 11.41 22.93 -7.84
C GLU A 76 10.92 21.58 -7.30
N GLY A 77 11.36 21.24 -6.08
CA GLY A 77 10.97 20.05 -5.37
C GLY A 77 11.24 18.77 -6.16
N LEU A 78 10.38 17.80 -6.00
CA LEU A 78 10.46 16.52 -6.72
C LEU A 78 9.94 16.57 -8.17
N SER A 79 9.38 17.71 -8.60
CA SER A 79 8.79 17.83 -9.94
C SER A 79 9.81 17.78 -11.07
N VAL A 80 11.08 18.08 -10.78
CA VAL A 80 12.18 18.03 -11.74
C VAL A 80 12.70 16.61 -11.98
N LEU A 81 12.32 15.65 -11.14
CA LEU A 81 12.75 14.26 -11.26
C LEU A 81 11.91 13.53 -12.30
N VAL A 82 12.58 12.83 -13.18
CA VAL A 82 11.95 11.89 -14.13
C VAL A 82 12.33 10.48 -13.68
N MET A 83 11.33 9.76 -13.20
CA MET A 83 11.48 8.37 -12.82
C MET A 83 11.49 7.45 -14.05
N GLU A 84 11.62 6.15 -13.83
CA GLU A 84 11.54 5.17 -14.91
C GLU A 84 10.28 5.36 -15.76
N GLU A 85 10.39 5.09 -17.06
CA GLU A 85 9.32 5.26 -18.07
C GLU A 85 8.85 6.71 -18.28
N GLY A 86 9.64 7.73 -17.88
CA GLY A 86 9.31 9.14 -18.12
C GLY A 86 8.18 9.68 -17.25
N ARG A 87 7.82 8.99 -16.18
CA ARG A 87 6.82 9.44 -15.19
C ARG A 87 7.48 10.30 -14.11
N GLY A 88 6.70 11.16 -13.50
CA GLY A 88 7.11 11.88 -12.29
C GLY A 88 7.18 10.95 -11.08
N VAL A 89 7.60 11.51 -9.93
CA VAL A 89 7.64 10.78 -8.66
C VAL A 89 6.23 10.29 -8.30
N PRO A 90 6.05 9.00 -8.01
CA PRO A 90 4.74 8.47 -7.60
C PRO A 90 4.35 8.97 -6.21
N ASP A 91 3.06 8.93 -5.92
CA ASP A 91 2.58 9.08 -4.55
C ASP A 91 3.00 7.89 -3.67
N ASP A 92 3.00 8.11 -2.37
CA ASP A 92 3.25 7.07 -1.40
C ASP A 92 2.11 6.00 -1.40
N PRO A 93 2.27 4.85 -0.72
CA PRO A 93 1.26 3.79 -0.69
C PRO A 93 -0.09 4.20 -0.08
N TRP A 94 -0.15 5.34 0.59
CA TRP A 94 -1.38 5.93 1.15
C TRP A 94 -1.95 7.06 0.30
N SER A 95 -1.46 7.20 -0.97
CA SER A 95 -1.91 8.18 -1.97
C SER A 95 -1.65 9.64 -1.58
N ARG A 96 -0.49 9.89 -0.98
CA ARG A 96 -0.01 11.22 -0.66
C ARG A 96 1.33 11.50 -1.36
N PRO A 97 1.61 12.76 -1.76
CA PRO A 97 2.91 13.11 -2.29
C PRO A 97 3.99 12.97 -1.22
N TYR A 98 5.19 12.56 -1.61
CA TYR A 98 6.35 12.58 -0.73
C TYR A 98 6.72 14.01 -0.35
N VAL A 99 7.09 14.20 0.89
CA VAL A 99 7.57 15.48 1.43
C VAL A 99 9.05 15.64 1.07
N TYR A 100 9.42 16.77 0.49
CA TYR A 100 10.78 17.10 0.15
C TYR A 100 11.15 18.48 0.70
N GLU A 101 12.34 18.59 1.27
CA GLU A 101 12.88 19.83 1.83
C GLU A 101 14.35 19.96 1.47
N TYR A 102 14.71 21.05 0.80
CA TYR A 102 16.11 21.42 0.59
C TYR A 102 16.64 22.14 1.82
N LEU A 103 17.68 21.60 2.46
CA LEU A 103 18.25 22.11 3.71
C LEU A 103 19.45 23.03 3.46
N GLY A 104 19.88 23.19 2.20
CA GLY A 104 21.06 23.98 1.84
C GLY A 104 22.37 23.21 1.95
N ALA A 105 23.44 23.78 1.41
CA ALA A 105 24.81 23.25 1.49
C ALA A 105 24.94 21.78 1.04
N GLY A 106 24.21 21.37 -0.01
CA GLY A 106 24.24 20.01 -0.55
C GLY A 106 23.49 19.00 0.32
N GLN A 107 22.55 19.45 1.12
CA GLN A 107 21.72 18.60 1.95
C GLN A 107 20.24 18.72 1.61
N ALA A 108 19.53 17.62 1.64
CA ALA A 108 18.09 17.58 1.46
C ALA A 108 17.46 16.52 2.37
N ARG A 109 16.16 16.64 2.61
CA ARG A 109 15.37 15.68 3.37
C ARG A 109 14.17 15.24 2.53
N ILE A 110 13.89 13.94 2.52
CA ILE A 110 12.74 13.37 1.83
C ILE A 110 12.07 12.33 2.70
N GLY A 111 10.74 12.22 2.60
CA GLY A 111 10.02 11.22 3.37
C GLY A 111 8.51 11.27 3.21
N THR A 112 7.85 10.52 4.06
CA THR A 112 6.39 10.50 4.22
C THR A 112 6.04 10.42 5.71
N TYR A 113 4.89 10.99 6.06
CA TYR A 113 4.31 10.91 7.41
C TYR A 113 3.44 9.67 7.63
N GLY A 114 3.65 8.61 6.84
CA GLY A 114 2.91 7.38 7.00
C GLY A 114 1.42 7.48 6.62
N ARG A 115 0.63 6.56 7.15
CA ARG A 115 -0.79 6.42 6.80
C ARG A 115 -1.64 7.59 7.28
N ASP A 116 -1.41 8.11 8.49
CA ASP A 116 -2.20 9.22 9.06
C ASP A 116 -1.82 10.59 8.47
N GLY A 117 -0.58 10.74 7.95
CA GLY A 117 -0.08 11.99 7.39
C GLY A 117 0.23 13.05 8.43
N GLU A 118 0.42 12.66 9.68
CA GLU A 118 0.78 13.50 10.81
C GLU A 118 2.17 13.14 11.34
N GLU A 119 2.86 14.08 11.95
CA GLU A 119 4.20 13.86 12.49
C GLU A 119 4.16 12.88 13.68
N GLY A 120 4.99 11.85 13.63
CA GLY A 120 5.12 10.84 14.68
C GLY A 120 4.47 9.51 14.31
N GLY A 121 3.70 8.93 15.24
CA GLY A 121 2.99 7.66 15.04
C GLY A 121 3.84 6.40 15.23
N GLU A 122 3.18 5.26 15.12
CA GLU A 122 3.80 3.94 15.21
C GLU A 122 3.27 3.01 14.10
N GLY A 123 4.08 2.03 13.69
CA GLY A 123 3.69 1.05 12.68
C GLY A 123 3.47 1.67 11.31
N GLU A 124 2.27 1.60 10.76
CA GLU A 124 1.90 2.24 9.48
C GLU A 124 1.81 3.76 9.55
N ASP A 125 1.55 4.30 10.73
CA ASP A 125 1.44 5.74 10.96
C ASP A 125 2.82 6.39 11.24
N ALA A 126 3.88 5.57 11.37
CA ALA A 126 5.22 6.07 11.66
C ALA A 126 5.82 6.83 10.47
N ASP A 127 6.51 7.91 10.77
CA ASP A 127 7.27 8.70 9.80
C ASP A 127 8.41 7.90 9.19
N ILE A 128 8.61 8.06 7.89
CA ILE A 128 9.75 7.49 7.17
C ILE A 128 10.48 8.63 6.46
N PHE A 129 11.58 9.09 7.02
CA PHE A 129 12.41 10.16 6.43
C PHE A 129 13.84 9.70 6.18
N ARG A 130 14.47 10.30 5.17
CA ARG A 130 15.89 10.14 4.82
C ARG A 130 16.51 11.52 4.65
N THR A 131 17.71 11.71 5.22
CA THR A 131 18.53 12.90 5.00
C THR A 131 19.64 12.54 4.01
N LEU A 132 19.79 13.37 3.00
CA LEU A 132 20.75 13.27 1.90
C LEU A 132 21.89 14.28 2.14
N GLN A 133 23.14 13.88 1.85
CA GLN A 133 24.34 14.70 2.04
C GLN A 133 25.26 14.62 0.84
#